data_2a04acda1539b9bb6c6473daa424e130
#
_entry.id   2a04acda1539b9bb6c6473daa424e130
#
_cell.length_a   1.000
_cell.length_b   1.000
_cell.length_c   1.000
_cell.angle_alpha   90.00
_cell.angle_beta   90.00
_cell.angle_gamma   90.00
#
_symmetry.space_group_name_H-M   'P 1'
#
loop_
_entity.id
_entity.type
_entity.pdbx_description
1 polymer ?
#
loop_
_entity_poly.entity_id
_entity_poly.type
_entity_poly.pdbx_seq_one_letter_code
_entity_poly.pdbx_strand_id
1 'polypeptide(L)'
;MINNFIVVLIKHMRAHLMLTTLLVSVVAVFIVSLFHILNPAMFCLIAVVFSTFLGGFRYGISSGLITILYCSYFFSTPGQLFSYTSDNLSKVIVVLIAVSAMIVIVGVLKRQVDMRTQELEMANEQLRLLSNLDGLTGISNRRYFEETLVQEWKRSFRDKAPISLLMIDIDFFKNYNDTYGHQAGDECLRQITDAFAHRVRRPGDFAARYGGEEFVVLLSNTPIKGAVKVGEDIRQLVENLRIPHKTSAVSEYVTTSIGIVSVIPQTFNDPTSFVRKADIALYRAKRGGRNKIEVYADNVKNLIFPN
;
A
#
# COMPACT_ATOMS: atom_id res chain seq x y z
N MET A 1 -13.10 12.70 12.43
CA MET A 1 -13.55 13.81 11.58
C MET A 1 -12.52 14.95 11.51
N ILE A 2 -12.01 15.46 12.63
CA ILE A 2 -11.03 16.57 12.69
C ILE A 2 -9.72 16.25 11.95
N ASN A 3 -9.17 15.05 12.09
CA ASN A 3 -7.92 14.66 11.40
C ASN A 3 -8.05 14.67 9.86
N ASN A 4 -9.18 14.22 9.31
CA ASN A 4 -9.40 14.24 7.86
C ASN A 4 -9.55 15.65 7.31
N PHE A 5 -10.18 16.56 8.07
CA PHE A 5 -10.31 17.96 7.68
C PHE A 5 -8.95 18.67 7.62
N ILE A 6 -8.10 18.45 8.63
CA ILE A 6 -6.74 19.02 8.68
C ILE A 6 -5.89 18.52 7.51
N VAL A 7 -5.95 17.23 7.18
CA VAL A 7 -5.18 16.64 6.06
C VAL A 7 -5.64 17.23 4.72
N VAL A 8 -6.95 17.37 4.51
CA VAL A 8 -7.50 17.97 3.28
C VAL A 8 -7.11 19.44 3.16
N LEU A 9 -7.17 20.19 4.27
CA LEU A 9 -6.77 21.60 4.31
C LEU A 9 -5.29 21.78 3.96
N ILE A 10 -4.40 20.97 4.55
CA ILE A 10 -2.95 21.01 4.28
C ILE A 10 -2.68 20.66 2.80
N LYS A 11 -3.39 19.69 2.23
CA LYS A 11 -3.25 19.31 0.82
C LYS A 11 -3.69 20.44 -0.13
N HIS A 12 -4.78 21.12 0.19
CA HIS A 12 -5.27 22.28 -0.57
C HIS A 12 -4.33 23.46 -0.47
N MET A 13 -3.80 23.75 0.72
CA MET A 13 -2.79 24.78 0.94
C MET A 13 -1.49 24.52 0.17
N ARG A 14 -1.08 23.25 0.02
CA ARG A 14 0.11 22.89 -0.80
C ARG A 14 -0.13 23.11 -2.31
N ALA A 15 -1.34 22.88 -2.79
CA ALA A 15 -1.66 23.07 -4.23
C ALA A 15 -1.58 24.56 -4.65
N HIS A 16 -1.86 25.50 -3.72
CA HIS A 16 -1.80 26.94 -3.95
C HIS A 16 -0.75 27.64 -3.07
N LEU A 17 0.38 27.00 -2.89
CA LEU A 17 1.37 27.33 -1.87
C LEU A 17 1.86 28.79 -1.92
N MET A 18 2.07 29.32 -3.12
CA MET A 18 2.52 30.71 -3.29
C MET A 18 1.44 31.70 -2.83
N LEU A 19 0.19 31.44 -3.18
CA LEU A 19 -0.95 32.29 -2.82
C LEU A 19 -1.21 32.25 -1.30
N THR A 20 -1.13 31.07 -0.71
CA THR A 20 -1.37 30.89 0.75
C THR A 20 -0.28 31.55 1.60
N THR A 21 0.99 31.46 1.23
CA THR A 21 2.07 32.08 1.97
C THR A 21 2.04 33.60 1.88
N LEU A 22 1.70 34.14 0.71
CA LEU A 22 1.51 35.56 0.49
C LEU A 22 0.31 36.08 1.29
N LEU A 23 -0.82 35.36 1.26
CA LEU A 23 -2.01 35.68 2.03
C LEU A 23 -1.74 35.71 3.54
N VAL A 24 -1.05 34.69 4.07
CA VAL A 24 -0.71 34.62 5.50
C VAL A 24 0.14 35.82 5.92
N SER A 25 1.14 36.20 5.10
CA SER A 25 1.97 37.34 5.40
C SER A 25 1.20 38.66 5.38
N VAL A 26 0.33 38.86 4.40
CA VAL A 26 -0.53 40.05 4.29
C VAL A 26 -1.52 40.12 5.45
N VAL A 27 -2.15 39.01 5.81
CA VAL A 27 -3.07 38.92 6.95
C VAL A 27 -2.37 39.21 8.26
N ALA A 28 -1.14 38.71 8.46
CA ALA A 28 -0.33 39.02 9.64
C ALA A 28 -0.05 40.53 9.77
N VAL A 29 0.34 41.17 8.67
CA VAL A 29 0.56 42.62 8.62
C VAL A 29 -0.74 43.39 8.90
N PHE A 30 -1.85 42.96 8.30
CA PHE A 30 -3.16 43.58 8.51
C PHE A 30 -3.62 43.52 9.98
N ILE A 31 -3.48 42.36 10.63
CA ILE A 31 -3.82 42.15 12.05
C ILE A 31 -2.98 43.08 12.92
N VAL A 32 -1.67 43.12 12.69
CA VAL A 32 -0.73 43.99 13.46
C VAL A 32 -1.12 45.47 13.33
N SER A 33 -1.47 45.87 12.10
CA SER A 33 -1.87 47.28 11.83
C SER A 33 -3.22 47.62 12.48
N LEU A 34 -4.20 46.69 12.40
CA LEU A 34 -5.55 46.91 12.94
C LEU A 34 -5.56 47.03 14.46
N PHE A 35 -4.80 46.19 15.16
CA PHE A 35 -4.77 46.13 16.63
C PHE A 35 -3.69 47.00 17.26
N HIS A 36 -2.98 47.81 16.49
CA HIS A 36 -1.90 48.68 16.95
C HIS A 36 -0.90 47.97 17.87
N ILE A 37 -0.48 46.77 17.48
CA ILE A 37 0.41 45.93 18.30
C ILE A 37 1.76 46.58 18.47
N LEU A 38 2.20 46.77 19.72
CA LEU A 38 3.46 47.43 20.09
C LEU A 38 4.70 46.74 19.52
N ASN A 39 4.66 45.42 19.28
CA ASN A 39 5.79 44.68 18.70
C ASN A 39 5.33 43.88 17.47
N PRO A 40 5.28 44.49 16.29
CA PRO A 40 4.82 43.85 15.04
C PRO A 40 5.73 42.71 14.60
N ALA A 41 7.01 42.75 14.93
CA ALA A 41 7.98 41.75 14.49
C ALA A 41 7.63 40.32 14.93
N MET A 42 7.15 40.18 16.16
CA MET A 42 6.81 38.86 16.72
C MET A 42 5.72 38.16 15.93
N PHE A 43 4.65 38.85 15.55
CA PHE A 43 3.56 38.29 14.78
C PHE A 43 3.94 37.98 13.33
N CYS A 44 4.73 38.87 12.71
CA CYS A 44 5.20 38.66 11.36
C CYS A 44 6.20 37.49 11.26
N LEU A 45 7.01 37.23 12.31
CA LEU A 45 7.90 36.08 12.38
C LEU A 45 7.13 34.76 12.32
N ILE A 46 5.92 34.68 12.90
CA ILE A 46 5.06 33.47 12.80
C ILE A 46 4.72 33.20 11.34
N ALA A 47 4.39 34.22 10.56
CA ALA A 47 4.10 34.07 9.13
C ALA A 47 5.34 33.59 8.35
N VAL A 48 6.53 34.06 8.70
CA VAL A 48 7.80 33.61 8.08
C VAL A 48 8.06 32.13 8.39
N VAL A 49 7.92 31.72 9.66
CA VAL A 49 8.09 30.33 10.09
C VAL A 49 7.12 29.42 9.33
N PHE A 50 5.84 29.80 9.32
CA PHE A 50 4.79 29.03 8.66
C PHE A 50 5.04 28.90 7.15
N SER A 51 5.39 30.00 6.48
CA SER A 51 5.70 30.01 5.05
C SER A 51 6.93 29.15 4.73
N THR A 52 7.98 29.23 5.56
CA THR A 52 9.19 28.42 5.39
C THR A 52 8.92 26.94 5.62
N PHE A 53 8.10 26.60 6.63
CA PHE A 53 7.75 25.23 6.93
C PHE A 53 6.92 24.58 5.81
N LEU A 54 5.95 25.30 5.24
CA LEU A 54 5.12 24.78 4.17
C LEU A 54 5.87 24.64 2.84
N GLY A 55 6.61 25.66 2.44
CA GLY A 55 7.14 25.78 1.10
C GLY A 55 8.68 25.83 1.00
N GLY A 56 9.38 25.74 2.13
CA GLY A 56 10.84 25.80 2.18
C GLY A 56 11.39 27.21 1.97
N PHE A 57 12.68 27.29 1.64
CA PHE A 57 13.43 28.55 1.57
C PHE A 57 12.80 29.63 0.68
N ARG A 58 12.30 29.27 -0.52
CA ARG A 58 11.74 30.24 -1.48
C ARG A 58 10.58 31.03 -0.88
N TYR A 59 9.69 30.35 -0.19
CA TYR A 59 8.49 30.94 0.41
C TYR A 59 8.82 31.66 1.72
N GLY A 60 9.80 31.15 2.47
CA GLY A 60 10.34 31.83 3.63
C GLY A 60 10.98 33.20 3.27
N ILE A 61 11.75 33.25 2.20
CA ILE A 61 12.36 34.48 1.70
C ILE A 61 11.29 35.52 1.30
N SER A 62 10.27 35.11 0.53
CA SER A 62 9.20 36.04 0.13
C SER A 62 8.42 36.59 1.33
N SER A 63 8.05 35.74 2.31
CA SER A 63 7.40 36.17 3.55
C SER A 63 8.33 37.05 4.41
N GLY A 64 9.61 36.69 4.46
CA GLY A 64 10.65 37.49 5.17
C GLY A 64 10.83 38.88 4.60
N LEU A 65 10.84 39.02 3.27
CA LEU A 65 10.91 40.32 2.61
C LEU A 65 9.72 41.23 2.96
N ILE A 66 8.50 40.67 2.96
CA ILE A 66 7.28 41.41 3.38
C ILE A 66 7.43 41.86 4.83
N THR A 67 7.88 40.96 5.72
CA THR A 67 8.09 41.27 7.14
C THR A 67 9.13 42.36 7.35
N ILE A 68 10.27 42.27 6.68
CA ILE A 68 11.35 43.28 6.79
C ILE A 68 10.88 44.65 6.29
N LEU A 69 10.23 44.70 5.14
CA LEU A 69 9.68 45.93 4.57
C LEU A 69 8.65 46.57 5.51
N TYR A 70 7.73 45.78 6.04
CA TYR A 70 6.73 46.28 6.99
C TYR A 70 7.36 46.78 8.29
N CYS A 71 8.25 46.03 8.92
CA CYS A 71 8.93 46.44 10.15
C CYS A 71 9.81 47.67 9.92
N SER A 72 10.49 47.77 8.76
CA SER A 72 11.27 48.98 8.39
C SER A 72 10.36 50.22 8.27
N TYR A 73 9.18 50.07 7.68
CA TYR A 73 8.20 51.16 7.64
C TYR A 73 7.67 51.51 9.03
N PHE A 74 7.33 50.53 9.83
CA PHE A 74 6.73 50.71 11.16
C PHE A 74 7.68 51.43 12.14
N PHE A 75 8.97 51.12 12.08
CA PHE A 75 9.99 51.75 12.95
C PHE A 75 10.59 53.04 12.38
N SER A 76 10.16 53.50 11.21
CA SER A 76 10.62 54.76 10.63
C SER A 76 10.10 55.99 11.38
N THR A 77 10.80 57.11 11.33
CA THR A 77 10.34 58.37 11.92
C THR A 77 9.12 58.91 11.19
N PRO A 78 8.09 59.44 11.90
CA PRO A 78 6.90 59.97 11.26
C PRO A 78 7.25 61.06 10.22
N GLY A 79 6.76 60.87 8.98
CA GLY A 79 6.96 61.79 7.87
C GLY A 79 8.26 61.60 7.08
N GLN A 80 9.16 60.71 7.49
CA GLN A 80 10.42 60.41 6.77
C GLN A 80 10.59 58.88 6.62
N LEU A 81 10.29 58.36 5.43
CA LEU A 81 10.46 56.94 5.13
C LEU A 81 11.95 56.54 5.26
N PHE A 82 12.20 55.40 5.93
CA PHE A 82 13.54 54.84 6.15
C PHE A 82 14.52 55.70 6.92
N SER A 83 14.05 56.70 7.67
CA SER A 83 14.83 57.46 8.64
C SER A 83 14.56 56.89 10.05
N TYR A 84 15.60 56.58 10.81
CA TYR A 84 15.49 55.92 12.12
C TYR A 84 16.22 56.68 13.22
N THR A 85 15.66 56.68 14.41
CA THR A 85 16.43 56.96 15.62
C THR A 85 17.41 55.82 15.90
N SER A 86 18.45 56.04 16.71
CA SER A 86 19.40 54.97 17.07
C SER A 86 18.72 53.75 17.71
N ASP A 87 17.68 53.95 18.51
CA ASP A 87 16.89 52.90 19.17
C ASP A 87 16.03 52.12 18.14
N ASN A 88 15.40 52.81 17.21
CA ASN A 88 14.61 52.16 16.17
C ASN A 88 15.46 51.44 15.12
N LEU A 89 16.64 51.95 14.81
CA LEU A 89 17.59 51.29 13.93
C LEU A 89 18.03 49.93 14.50
N SER A 90 18.32 49.89 15.81
CA SER A 90 18.69 48.64 16.48
C SER A 90 17.56 47.58 16.40
N LYS A 91 16.29 48.00 16.53
CA LYS A 91 15.12 47.11 16.36
C LYS A 91 15.02 46.54 14.94
N VAL A 92 15.23 47.36 13.91
CA VAL A 92 15.22 46.91 12.51
C VAL A 92 16.34 45.89 12.25
N ILE A 93 17.55 46.15 12.78
CA ILE A 93 18.69 45.20 12.65
C ILE A 93 18.34 43.85 13.32
N VAL A 94 17.79 43.89 14.53
CA VAL A 94 17.38 42.66 15.25
C VAL A 94 16.35 41.87 14.45
N VAL A 95 15.34 42.54 13.85
CA VAL A 95 14.33 41.88 13.00
C VAL A 95 14.98 41.23 11.79
N LEU A 96 15.90 41.93 11.13
CA LEU A 96 16.60 41.39 9.96
C LEU A 96 17.39 40.12 10.29
N ILE A 97 18.13 40.14 11.40
CA ILE A 97 18.86 38.95 11.89
C ILE A 97 17.89 37.82 12.24
N ALA A 98 16.81 38.11 12.99
CA ALA A 98 15.84 37.11 13.43
C ALA A 98 15.11 36.45 12.25
N VAL A 99 14.68 37.25 11.26
CA VAL A 99 14.02 36.70 10.04
C VAL A 99 14.97 35.80 9.28
N SER A 100 16.22 36.27 9.07
CA SER A 100 17.24 35.49 8.33
C SER A 100 17.57 34.17 9.05
N ALA A 101 17.79 34.21 10.35
CA ALA A 101 18.06 33.03 11.16
C ALA A 101 16.89 32.06 11.12
N MET A 102 15.65 32.55 11.24
CA MET A 102 14.46 31.72 11.22
C MET A 102 14.26 31.00 9.88
N ILE A 103 14.46 31.70 8.76
CA ILE A 103 14.40 31.11 7.42
C ILE A 103 15.43 29.96 7.28
N VAL A 104 16.67 30.22 7.75
CA VAL A 104 17.71 29.20 7.67
C VAL A 104 17.39 27.98 8.56
N ILE A 105 17.07 28.22 9.82
CA ILE A 105 16.81 27.14 10.78
C ILE A 105 15.62 26.29 10.34
N VAL A 106 14.47 26.92 10.06
CA VAL A 106 13.25 26.21 9.65
C VAL A 106 13.43 25.54 8.29
N GLY A 107 14.13 26.20 7.35
CA GLY A 107 14.42 25.63 6.04
C GLY A 107 15.32 24.39 6.09
N VAL A 108 16.35 24.40 6.96
CA VAL A 108 17.23 23.25 7.18
C VAL A 108 16.47 22.11 7.85
N LEU A 109 15.72 22.40 8.91
CA LEU A 109 14.89 21.40 9.60
C LEU A 109 13.88 20.76 8.64
N LYS A 110 13.21 21.56 7.82
CA LYS A 110 12.29 21.05 6.80
C LYS A 110 12.97 20.09 5.84
N ARG A 111 14.14 20.45 5.32
CA ARG A 111 14.93 19.57 4.44
C ARG A 111 15.28 18.25 5.12
N GLN A 112 15.72 18.30 6.38
CA GLN A 112 16.03 17.07 7.13
C GLN A 112 14.80 16.18 7.31
N VAL A 113 13.65 16.75 7.65
CA VAL A 113 12.38 16.01 7.78
C VAL A 113 12.00 15.36 6.44
N ASP A 114 12.05 16.12 5.34
CA ASP A 114 11.69 15.61 4.02
C ASP A 114 12.63 14.45 3.59
N MET A 115 13.94 14.57 3.81
CA MET A 115 14.93 13.51 3.53
C MET A 115 14.67 12.25 4.38
N ARG A 116 14.43 12.41 5.68
CA ARG A 116 14.14 11.28 6.57
C ARG A 116 12.84 10.58 6.21
N THR A 117 11.83 11.33 5.80
CA THR A 117 10.56 10.76 5.33
C THR A 117 10.78 9.91 4.08
N GLN A 118 11.56 10.39 3.12
CA GLN A 118 11.89 9.62 1.90
C GLN A 118 12.72 8.36 2.22
N GLU A 119 13.72 8.46 3.11
CA GLU A 119 14.50 7.28 3.55
C GLU A 119 13.60 6.22 4.20
N LEU A 120 12.67 6.64 5.06
CA LEU A 120 11.71 5.75 5.71
C LEU A 120 10.74 5.10 4.72
N GLU A 121 10.26 5.85 3.73
CA GLU A 121 9.40 5.31 2.66
C GLU A 121 10.15 4.27 1.82
N MET A 122 11.40 4.54 1.44
CA MET A 122 12.23 3.58 0.70
C MET A 122 12.54 2.32 1.53
N ALA A 123 12.90 2.48 2.80
CA ALA A 123 13.16 1.34 3.69
C ALA A 123 11.89 0.50 3.92
N ASN A 124 10.73 1.14 4.06
CA ASN A 124 9.45 0.44 4.21
C ASN A 124 9.08 -0.34 2.95
N GLU A 125 9.33 0.22 1.75
CA GLU A 125 9.10 -0.48 0.49
C GLU A 125 10.05 -1.67 0.33
N GLN A 126 11.33 -1.54 0.72
CA GLN A 126 12.27 -2.66 0.74
C GLN A 126 11.82 -3.77 1.69
N LEU A 127 11.36 -3.42 2.90
CA LEU A 127 10.78 -4.38 3.84
C LEU A 127 9.52 -5.05 3.28
N ARG A 128 8.69 -4.32 2.55
CA ARG A 128 7.52 -4.88 1.85
C ARG A 128 7.92 -5.89 0.79
N LEU A 129 8.92 -5.59 -0.02
CA LEU A 129 9.44 -6.51 -1.04
C LEU A 129 10.01 -7.79 -0.40
N LEU A 130 10.78 -7.66 0.68
CA LEU A 130 11.31 -8.80 1.44
C LEU A 130 10.19 -9.65 2.10
N SER A 131 9.04 -9.05 2.41
CA SER A 131 7.88 -9.73 3.01
C SER A 131 6.88 -10.27 1.98
N ASN A 132 7.30 -10.56 0.73
CA ASN A 132 6.41 -11.16 -0.28
C ASN A 132 6.28 -12.67 -0.16
N LEU A 133 7.11 -13.29 0.66
CA LEU A 133 7.10 -14.72 0.90
C LEU A 133 6.28 -15.07 2.14
N ASP A 134 5.71 -16.26 2.15
CA ASP A 134 5.13 -16.89 3.33
C ASP A 134 6.24 -17.48 4.19
N GLY A 135 6.29 -17.10 5.47
CA GLY A 135 7.38 -17.46 6.38
C GLY A 135 7.48 -18.97 6.70
N LEU A 136 6.43 -19.76 6.47
CA LEU A 136 6.44 -21.20 6.69
C LEU A 136 6.88 -21.97 5.44
N THR A 137 6.31 -21.61 4.29
CA THR A 137 6.42 -22.40 3.05
C THR A 137 7.43 -21.85 2.07
N GLY A 138 7.90 -20.62 2.24
CA GLY A 138 8.87 -19.97 1.36
C GLY A 138 8.36 -19.59 -0.03
N ILE A 139 7.11 -19.94 -0.40
CA ILE A 139 6.48 -19.42 -1.62
C ILE A 139 5.85 -18.06 -1.34
N SER A 140 5.30 -17.43 -2.36
CA SER A 140 4.67 -16.13 -2.21
C SER A 140 3.49 -16.16 -1.22
N ASN A 141 3.26 -15.04 -0.54
CA ASN A 141 2.13 -14.90 0.36
C ASN A 141 0.88 -14.36 -0.36
N ARG A 142 -0.25 -14.36 0.33
CA ARG A 142 -1.54 -13.86 -0.17
C ARG A 142 -1.46 -12.43 -0.70
N ARG A 143 -0.77 -11.54 0.01
CA ARG A 143 -0.68 -10.13 -0.41
C ARG A 143 -0.01 -9.99 -1.77
N TYR A 144 1.11 -10.68 -1.96
CA TYR A 144 1.83 -10.65 -3.24
C TYR A 144 1.03 -11.33 -4.36
N PHE A 145 0.22 -12.33 -4.03
CA PHE A 145 -0.74 -12.91 -4.98
C PHE A 145 -1.76 -11.86 -5.43
N GLU A 146 -2.38 -11.12 -4.51
CA GLU A 146 -3.40 -10.11 -4.83
C GLU A 146 -2.82 -9.00 -5.73
N GLU A 147 -1.59 -8.55 -5.46
CA GLU A 147 -0.87 -7.58 -6.29
C GLU A 147 -0.57 -8.13 -7.70
N THR A 148 -0.05 -9.36 -7.78
CA THR A 148 0.29 -10.04 -9.04
C THR A 148 -0.95 -10.32 -9.88
N LEU A 149 -2.04 -10.75 -9.24
CA LEU A 149 -3.32 -11.00 -9.91
C LEU A 149 -3.82 -9.75 -10.65
N VAL A 150 -3.77 -8.58 -10.02
CA VAL A 150 -4.18 -7.32 -10.66
C VAL A 150 -3.31 -7.00 -11.88
N GLN A 151 -2.01 -7.25 -11.81
CA GLN A 151 -1.08 -7.00 -12.92
C GLN A 151 -1.33 -7.97 -14.09
N GLU A 152 -1.42 -9.27 -13.80
CA GLU A 152 -1.65 -10.30 -14.83
C GLU A 152 -3.06 -10.24 -15.43
N TRP A 153 -4.06 -9.83 -14.64
CA TRP A 153 -5.41 -9.54 -15.15
C TRP A 153 -5.39 -8.44 -16.22
N LYS A 154 -4.74 -7.33 -15.92
CA LYS A 154 -4.58 -6.20 -16.85
C LYS A 154 -3.81 -6.59 -18.11
N ARG A 155 -2.78 -7.42 -17.95
CA ARG A 155 -1.99 -7.94 -19.06
C ARG A 155 -2.85 -8.84 -19.94
N SER A 156 -3.53 -9.83 -19.36
CA SER A 156 -4.41 -10.76 -20.08
C SER A 156 -5.55 -10.03 -20.81
N PHE A 157 -6.11 -8.97 -20.21
CA PHE A 157 -7.11 -8.13 -20.86
C PHE A 157 -6.56 -7.43 -22.12
N ARG A 158 -5.36 -6.84 -22.05
CA ARG A 158 -4.73 -6.18 -23.21
C ARG A 158 -4.39 -7.15 -24.31
N ASP A 159 -3.82 -8.29 -23.93
CA ASP A 159 -3.31 -9.30 -24.85
C ASP A 159 -4.44 -10.21 -25.37
N LYS A 160 -5.68 -10.04 -24.89
CA LYS A 160 -6.85 -10.92 -25.14
C LYS A 160 -6.51 -12.39 -24.93
N ALA A 161 -5.66 -12.67 -23.95
CA ALA A 161 -5.16 -13.98 -23.62
C ALA A 161 -5.93 -14.61 -22.43
N PRO A 162 -6.07 -15.94 -22.37
CA PRO A 162 -6.71 -16.59 -21.24
C PRO A 162 -5.84 -16.49 -19.98
N ILE A 163 -6.48 -16.26 -18.83
CA ILE A 163 -5.88 -16.37 -17.51
C ILE A 163 -6.63 -17.43 -16.71
N SER A 164 -5.91 -18.30 -16.03
CA SER A 164 -6.49 -19.37 -15.21
C SER A 164 -6.04 -19.24 -13.76
N LEU A 165 -6.94 -19.60 -12.85
CA LEU A 165 -6.70 -19.64 -11.40
C LEU A 165 -7.08 -21.00 -10.85
N LEU A 166 -6.20 -21.59 -10.08
CA LEU A 166 -6.42 -22.77 -9.28
C LEU A 166 -6.47 -22.36 -7.81
N MET A 167 -7.57 -22.67 -7.13
CA MET A 167 -7.70 -22.58 -5.67
C MET A 167 -7.56 -23.99 -5.11
N ILE A 168 -6.62 -24.21 -4.23
CA ILE A 168 -6.18 -25.51 -3.75
C ILE A 168 -6.34 -25.55 -2.23
N ASP A 169 -6.86 -26.65 -1.70
CA ASP A 169 -7.00 -26.82 -0.25
C ASP A 169 -6.67 -28.28 0.12
N ILE A 170 -5.98 -28.46 1.25
CA ILE A 170 -5.59 -29.78 1.74
C ILE A 170 -6.77 -30.40 2.46
N ASP A 171 -7.19 -31.58 2.00
CA ASP A 171 -8.36 -32.28 2.51
C ASP A 171 -8.18 -32.71 3.97
N PHE A 172 -9.14 -32.35 4.81
CA PHE A 172 -9.16 -32.70 6.25
C PHE A 172 -7.94 -32.24 7.04
N PHE A 173 -7.29 -31.14 6.64
CA PHE A 173 -6.07 -30.67 7.29
C PHE A 173 -6.24 -30.36 8.79
N LYS A 174 -7.40 -29.88 9.19
CA LYS A 174 -7.71 -29.70 10.61
C LYS A 174 -7.62 -31.04 11.37
N ASN A 175 -8.22 -32.11 10.81
CA ASN A 175 -8.15 -33.44 11.42
C ASN A 175 -6.71 -33.99 11.46
N TYR A 176 -5.91 -33.63 10.46
CA TYR A 176 -4.49 -33.95 10.44
C TYR A 176 -3.77 -33.28 11.62
N ASN A 177 -3.96 -31.97 11.79
CA ASN A 177 -3.35 -31.21 12.91
C ASN A 177 -3.82 -31.73 14.28
N ASP A 178 -5.10 -32.04 14.42
CA ASP A 178 -5.68 -32.59 15.65
C ASP A 178 -5.09 -33.99 15.99
N THR A 179 -4.67 -34.75 14.98
CA THR A 179 -4.12 -36.10 15.14
C THR A 179 -2.61 -36.12 15.35
N TYR A 180 -1.87 -35.31 14.59
CA TYR A 180 -0.40 -35.37 14.55
C TYR A 180 0.29 -34.13 15.15
N GLY A 181 -0.48 -33.11 15.54
CA GLY A 181 0.01 -31.84 16.07
C GLY A 181 0.39 -30.83 15.00
N HIS A 182 0.42 -29.54 15.39
CA HIS A 182 0.68 -28.44 14.48
C HIS A 182 2.07 -28.48 13.83
N GLN A 183 3.09 -28.99 14.54
CA GLN A 183 4.44 -29.13 13.95
C GLN A 183 4.47 -30.12 12.77
N ALA A 184 3.73 -31.22 12.87
CA ALA A 184 3.58 -32.15 11.76
C ALA A 184 2.76 -31.54 10.61
N GLY A 185 1.76 -30.69 10.92
CA GLY A 185 1.02 -29.92 9.93
C GLY A 185 1.91 -28.94 9.18
N ASP A 186 2.75 -28.22 9.88
CA ASP A 186 3.71 -27.28 9.27
C ASP A 186 4.69 -28.01 8.33
N GLU A 187 5.17 -29.17 8.71
CA GLU A 187 6.04 -30.00 7.87
C GLU A 187 5.31 -30.56 6.66
N CYS A 188 4.04 -30.96 6.82
CA CYS A 188 3.16 -31.38 5.74
C CYS A 188 2.98 -30.25 4.70
N LEU A 189 2.73 -29.03 5.17
CA LEU A 189 2.60 -27.86 4.29
C LEU A 189 3.90 -27.57 3.51
N ARG A 190 5.07 -27.71 4.13
CA ARG A 190 6.36 -27.53 3.45
C ARG A 190 6.56 -28.57 2.35
N GLN A 191 6.35 -29.86 2.68
CA GLN A 191 6.51 -30.94 1.72
C GLN A 191 5.58 -30.84 0.51
N ILE A 192 4.31 -30.46 0.76
CA ILE A 192 3.34 -30.20 -0.30
C ILE A 192 3.80 -29.04 -1.17
N THR A 193 4.23 -27.95 -0.57
CA THR A 193 4.70 -26.76 -1.28
C THR A 193 5.90 -27.09 -2.15
N ASP A 194 6.88 -27.78 -1.61
CA ASP A 194 8.09 -28.17 -2.35
C ASP A 194 7.75 -29.07 -3.56
N ALA A 195 6.77 -29.98 -3.40
CA ALA A 195 6.35 -30.86 -4.48
C ALA A 195 5.76 -30.10 -5.67
N PHE A 196 4.92 -29.10 -5.44
CA PHE A 196 4.27 -28.41 -6.56
C PHE A 196 4.93 -27.09 -6.98
N ALA A 197 5.70 -26.41 -6.12
CA ALA A 197 6.37 -25.17 -6.47
C ALA A 197 7.31 -25.33 -7.68
N HIS A 198 7.91 -26.53 -7.82
CA HIS A 198 8.73 -26.88 -8.97
C HIS A 198 7.94 -27.06 -10.27
N ARG A 199 6.62 -27.23 -10.20
CA ARG A 199 5.75 -27.39 -11.37
C ARG A 199 5.30 -26.05 -11.95
N VAL A 200 5.23 -25.00 -11.11
CA VAL A 200 4.79 -23.66 -11.46
C VAL A 200 6.02 -22.79 -11.73
N ARG A 201 6.75 -23.05 -12.84
CA ARG A 201 8.03 -22.36 -13.17
C ARG A 201 8.02 -21.61 -14.49
N ARG A 202 6.91 -21.63 -15.23
CA ARG A 202 6.86 -20.88 -16.49
C ARG A 202 6.87 -19.37 -16.21
N PRO A 203 7.54 -18.55 -17.02
CA PRO A 203 7.41 -17.12 -16.91
C PRO A 203 5.92 -16.70 -16.96
N GLY A 204 5.47 -16.03 -15.91
CA GLY A 204 4.06 -15.62 -15.77
C GLY A 204 3.18 -16.58 -14.95
N ASP A 205 3.63 -17.81 -14.66
CA ASP A 205 2.97 -18.69 -13.69
C ASP A 205 3.40 -18.32 -12.28
N PHE A 206 2.48 -18.40 -11.33
CA PHE A 206 2.68 -17.90 -9.98
C PHE A 206 1.96 -18.78 -8.95
N ALA A 207 2.66 -19.12 -7.88
CA ALA A 207 2.12 -19.88 -6.77
C ALA A 207 2.26 -19.11 -5.46
N ALA A 208 1.20 -19.14 -4.63
CA ALA A 208 1.20 -18.50 -3.33
C ALA A 208 0.41 -19.31 -2.29
N ARG A 209 0.75 -19.11 -1.01
CA ARG A 209 -0.09 -19.53 0.10
C ARG A 209 -1.15 -18.47 0.34
N TYR A 210 -2.42 -18.87 0.19
CA TYR A 210 -3.55 -17.96 0.33
C TYR A 210 -3.97 -17.79 1.79
N GLY A 211 -3.84 -18.83 2.62
CA GLY A 211 -4.03 -18.78 4.06
C GLY A 211 -4.20 -20.18 4.65
N GLY A 212 -3.73 -20.44 5.84
CA GLY A 212 -3.83 -21.74 6.50
C GLY A 212 -3.29 -22.88 5.62
N GLU A 213 -4.19 -23.77 5.20
CA GLU A 213 -3.97 -24.90 4.29
C GLU A 213 -4.34 -24.61 2.84
N GLU A 214 -4.64 -23.34 2.50
CA GLU A 214 -5.08 -22.95 1.18
C GLU A 214 -3.92 -22.38 0.35
N PHE A 215 -3.83 -22.80 -0.90
CA PHE A 215 -2.87 -22.34 -1.88
C PHE A 215 -3.56 -21.86 -3.15
N VAL A 216 -2.90 -21.00 -3.89
CA VAL A 216 -3.36 -20.51 -5.19
C VAL A 216 -2.27 -20.66 -6.23
N VAL A 217 -2.68 -20.99 -7.45
CA VAL A 217 -1.80 -21.01 -8.62
C VAL A 217 -2.47 -20.18 -9.72
N LEU A 218 -1.77 -19.11 -10.14
CA LEU A 218 -2.17 -18.27 -11.25
C LEU A 218 -1.36 -18.68 -12.48
N LEU A 219 -2.04 -18.92 -13.60
CA LEU A 219 -1.45 -19.37 -14.86
C LEU A 219 -1.76 -18.33 -15.94
N SER A 220 -0.76 -17.60 -16.38
CA SER A 220 -0.88 -16.63 -17.44
C SER A 220 -0.92 -17.32 -18.80
N ASN A 221 -1.67 -16.73 -19.74
CA ASN A 221 -1.82 -17.24 -21.11
C ASN A 221 -2.10 -18.76 -21.18
N THR A 222 -2.91 -19.27 -20.23
CA THR A 222 -3.21 -20.69 -20.11
C THR A 222 -4.71 -20.94 -20.17
N PRO A 223 -5.21 -21.64 -21.19
CA PRO A 223 -6.63 -21.98 -21.30
C PRO A 223 -7.00 -23.11 -20.34
N ILE A 224 -8.32 -23.31 -20.13
CA ILE A 224 -8.88 -24.29 -19.18
C ILE A 224 -8.27 -25.68 -19.29
N LYS A 225 -8.04 -26.18 -20.50
CA LYS A 225 -7.42 -27.52 -20.71
C LYS A 225 -6.01 -27.60 -20.11
N GLY A 226 -5.22 -26.52 -20.26
CA GLY A 226 -3.89 -26.42 -19.68
C GLY A 226 -3.95 -26.33 -18.16
N ALA A 227 -4.87 -25.53 -17.62
CA ALA A 227 -5.08 -25.37 -16.19
C ALA A 227 -5.50 -26.68 -15.51
N VAL A 228 -6.41 -27.44 -16.13
CA VAL A 228 -6.81 -28.78 -15.65
C VAL A 228 -5.63 -29.74 -15.60
N LYS A 229 -4.77 -29.73 -16.61
CA LYS A 229 -3.56 -30.58 -16.62
C LYS A 229 -2.62 -30.21 -15.46
N VAL A 230 -2.36 -28.91 -15.24
CA VAL A 230 -1.52 -28.46 -14.13
C VAL A 230 -2.15 -28.83 -12.78
N GLY A 231 -3.47 -28.65 -12.64
CA GLY A 231 -4.19 -29.05 -11.43
C GLY A 231 -4.10 -30.54 -11.15
N GLU A 232 -4.28 -31.39 -12.17
CA GLU A 232 -4.17 -32.84 -12.01
C GLU A 232 -2.72 -33.26 -11.68
N ASP A 233 -1.72 -32.63 -12.31
CA ASP A 233 -0.33 -32.86 -11.96
C ASP A 233 -0.06 -32.53 -10.47
N ILE A 234 -0.58 -31.39 -9.98
CA ILE A 234 -0.46 -30.98 -8.56
C ILE A 234 -1.16 -31.98 -7.63
N ARG A 235 -2.42 -32.34 -7.94
CA ARG A 235 -3.18 -33.30 -7.14
C ARG A 235 -2.44 -34.62 -6.99
N GLN A 236 -1.94 -35.17 -8.09
CA GLN A 236 -1.17 -36.43 -8.13
C GLN A 236 0.18 -36.29 -7.40
N LEU A 237 0.87 -35.17 -7.53
CA LEU A 237 2.11 -34.92 -6.79
C LEU A 237 1.88 -34.95 -5.28
N VAL A 238 0.81 -34.29 -4.79
CA VAL A 238 0.46 -34.34 -3.36
C VAL A 238 0.12 -35.76 -2.90
N GLU A 239 -0.69 -36.49 -3.64
CA GLU A 239 -1.05 -37.89 -3.31
C GLU A 239 0.16 -38.80 -3.30
N ASN A 240 1.11 -38.60 -4.25
CA ASN A 240 2.34 -39.40 -4.36
C ASN A 240 3.37 -39.12 -3.25
N LEU A 241 3.24 -38.05 -2.47
CA LEU A 241 4.04 -37.86 -1.27
C LEU A 241 3.76 -38.92 -0.19
N ARG A 242 2.60 -39.58 -0.28
CA ARG A 242 2.15 -40.62 0.65
C ARG A 242 2.29 -40.23 2.13
N ILE A 243 2.03 -38.95 2.44
CA ILE A 243 2.01 -38.47 3.84
C ILE A 243 0.82 -39.16 4.54
N PRO A 244 1.03 -39.97 5.58
CA PRO A 244 -0.04 -40.74 6.22
C PRO A 244 -1.10 -39.82 6.86
N HIS A 245 -2.39 -40.12 6.64
CA HIS A 245 -3.51 -39.38 7.21
C HIS A 245 -4.58 -40.32 7.77
N LYS A 246 -4.36 -40.87 8.96
CA LYS A 246 -5.21 -41.92 9.58
C LYS A 246 -6.69 -41.53 9.79
N THR A 247 -6.96 -40.24 9.95
CA THR A 247 -8.31 -39.72 10.24
C THR A 247 -8.99 -39.09 9.01
N SER A 248 -8.39 -39.19 7.83
CA SER A 248 -9.04 -38.77 6.59
C SER A 248 -10.10 -39.78 6.16
N ALA A 249 -11.27 -39.25 5.76
CA ALA A 249 -12.35 -40.07 5.25
C ALA A 249 -12.24 -40.37 3.73
N VAL A 250 -11.17 -39.90 3.08
CA VAL A 250 -11.02 -39.97 1.62
C VAL A 250 -9.90 -40.92 1.20
N SER A 251 -8.77 -40.88 1.91
CA SER A 251 -7.57 -41.64 1.59
C SER A 251 -6.75 -41.89 2.86
N GLU A 252 -5.93 -42.96 2.87
CA GLU A 252 -4.95 -43.19 3.93
C GLU A 252 -3.79 -42.16 3.92
N TYR A 253 -3.74 -41.34 2.88
CA TYR A 253 -2.74 -40.31 2.67
C TYR A 253 -3.37 -38.94 2.55
N VAL A 254 -2.56 -37.90 2.75
CA VAL A 254 -2.96 -36.51 2.51
C VAL A 254 -3.32 -36.32 1.04
N THR A 255 -4.46 -35.70 0.80
CA THR A 255 -4.98 -35.37 -0.53
C THR A 255 -5.34 -33.90 -0.61
N THR A 256 -5.63 -33.42 -1.81
CA THR A 256 -6.04 -32.04 -2.05
C THR A 256 -7.21 -31.95 -3.00
N SER A 257 -8.09 -30.99 -2.72
CA SER A 257 -9.18 -30.58 -3.60
C SER A 257 -8.80 -29.31 -4.34
N ILE A 258 -9.17 -29.18 -5.61
CA ILE A 258 -8.77 -28.07 -6.47
C ILE A 258 -9.97 -27.52 -7.21
N GLY A 259 -10.21 -26.22 -7.09
CA GLY A 259 -11.17 -25.47 -7.89
C GLY A 259 -10.46 -24.68 -8.98
N ILE A 260 -10.92 -24.80 -10.23
CA ILE A 260 -10.29 -24.17 -11.39
C ILE A 260 -11.27 -23.26 -12.10
N VAL A 261 -10.79 -22.07 -12.48
CA VAL A 261 -11.49 -21.17 -13.39
C VAL A 261 -10.53 -20.66 -14.46
N SER A 262 -11.03 -20.46 -15.67
CA SER A 262 -10.28 -19.85 -16.77
C SER A 262 -11.19 -18.88 -17.49
N VAL A 263 -10.68 -17.68 -17.76
CA VAL A 263 -11.41 -16.63 -18.49
C VAL A 263 -10.47 -15.86 -19.41
N ILE A 264 -11.02 -15.24 -20.44
CA ILE A 264 -10.39 -14.11 -21.13
C ILE A 264 -11.05 -12.86 -20.56
N PRO A 265 -10.29 -12.00 -19.81
CA PRO A 265 -10.88 -10.82 -19.18
C PRO A 265 -11.57 -9.92 -20.19
N GLN A 266 -12.84 -9.53 -19.92
CA GLN A 266 -13.62 -8.62 -20.77
C GLN A 266 -13.64 -7.20 -20.20
N THR A 267 -13.26 -7.03 -18.93
CA THR A 267 -13.21 -5.76 -18.22
C THR A 267 -11.86 -5.57 -17.57
N PHE A 268 -11.44 -4.31 -17.46
CA PHE A 268 -10.13 -3.97 -16.92
C PHE A 268 -10.02 -4.14 -15.40
N ASN A 269 -11.14 -4.11 -14.67
CA ASN A 269 -11.14 -3.83 -13.21
C ASN A 269 -11.82 -4.87 -12.30
N ASP A 270 -12.02 -6.13 -12.72
CA ASP A 270 -12.69 -7.08 -11.82
C ASP A 270 -12.03 -8.46 -11.70
N PRO A 271 -10.86 -8.56 -11.03
CA PRO A 271 -10.29 -9.86 -10.68
C PRO A 271 -10.98 -10.52 -9.46
N THR A 272 -11.84 -9.80 -8.71
CA THR A 272 -12.47 -10.33 -7.49
C THR A 272 -13.48 -11.45 -7.81
N SER A 273 -14.27 -11.26 -8.86
CA SER A 273 -15.21 -12.28 -9.33
C SER A 273 -14.50 -13.54 -9.82
N PHE A 274 -13.28 -13.39 -10.35
CA PHE A 274 -12.45 -14.50 -10.81
C PHE A 274 -12.00 -15.40 -9.65
N VAL A 275 -11.51 -14.80 -8.55
CA VAL A 275 -11.15 -15.54 -7.33
C VAL A 275 -12.38 -16.26 -6.75
N ARG A 276 -13.52 -15.55 -6.64
CA ARG A 276 -14.77 -16.15 -6.16
C ARG A 276 -15.24 -17.34 -7.00
N LYS A 277 -15.06 -17.31 -8.32
CA LYS A 277 -15.40 -18.44 -9.21
C LYS A 277 -14.53 -19.66 -8.93
N ALA A 278 -13.23 -19.48 -8.68
CA ALA A 278 -12.33 -20.56 -8.28
C ALA A 278 -12.73 -21.16 -6.93
N ASP A 279 -13.08 -20.33 -5.96
CA ASP A 279 -13.54 -20.76 -4.63
C ASP A 279 -14.84 -21.59 -4.71
N ILE A 280 -15.81 -21.17 -5.53
CA ILE A 280 -17.04 -21.94 -5.78
C ILE A 280 -16.70 -23.33 -6.36
N ALA A 281 -15.75 -23.42 -7.28
CA ALA A 281 -15.33 -24.68 -7.85
C ALA A 281 -14.65 -25.57 -6.79
N LEU A 282 -13.76 -25.00 -5.96
CA LEU A 282 -13.14 -25.69 -4.83
C LEU A 282 -14.17 -26.24 -3.84
N TYR A 283 -15.16 -25.45 -3.50
CA TYR A 283 -16.26 -25.90 -2.63
C TYR A 283 -17.02 -27.11 -3.23
N ARG A 284 -17.25 -27.12 -4.56
CA ARG A 284 -17.86 -28.28 -5.25
C ARG A 284 -16.95 -29.51 -5.19
N ALA A 285 -15.63 -29.33 -5.36
CA ALA A 285 -14.66 -30.43 -5.22
C ALA A 285 -14.75 -31.06 -3.83
N LYS A 286 -14.73 -30.21 -2.78
CA LYS A 286 -14.84 -30.65 -1.39
C LYS A 286 -16.17 -31.40 -1.12
N ARG A 287 -17.31 -30.90 -1.62
CA ARG A 287 -18.61 -31.55 -1.48
C ARG A 287 -18.78 -32.80 -2.36
N GLY A 288 -18.09 -32.86 -3.48
CA GLY A 288 -18.16 -33.98 -4.43
C GLY A 288 -17.32 -35.21 -4.04
N GLY A 289 -16.78 -35.25 -2.80
CA GLY A 289 -16.00 -36.40 -2.29
C GLY A 289 -14.51 -36.12 -2.13
N ARG A 290 -14.06 -34.86 -2.34
CA ARG A 290 -12.65 -34.43 -2.22
C ARG A 290 -11.69 -35.16 -3.17
N ASN A 291 -10.39 -34.96 -2.98
CA ASN A 291 -9.31 -35.53 -3.82
C ASN A 291 -9.59 -35.41 -5.31
N LYS A 292 -10.03 -34.28 -5.78
CA LYS A 292 -10.44 -34.05 -7.17
C LYS A 292 -10.30 -32.60 -7.59
N ILE A 293 -10.43 -32.43 -8.89
CA ILE A 293 -10.55 -31.13 -9.54
C ILE A 293 -12.01 -30.87 -9.89
N GLU A 294 -12.45 -29.64 -9.68
CA GLU A 294 -13.70 -29.12 -10.24
C GLU A 294 -13.44 -27.85 -11.03
N VAL A 295 -14.09 -27.75 -12.19
CA VAL A 295 -13.99 -26.57 -13.06
C VAL A 295 -15.23 -25.71 -12.88
N TYR A 296 -15.03 -24.41 -12.71
CA TYR A 296 -16.13 -23.46 -12.72
C TYR A 296 -16.72 -23.36 -14.13
N ALA A 297 -18.03 -23.61 -14.23
CA ALA A 297 -18.80 -23.38 -15.44
C ALA A 297 -19.97 -22.44 -15.13
N ASP A 298 -20.22 -21.44 -15.97
CA ASP A 298 -21.26 -20.42 -15.77
C ASP A 298 -22.69 -20.95 -15.77
N ASN A 299 -22.92 -22.28 -16.09
CA ASN A 299 -24.21 -22.89 -16.25
C ASN A 299 -24.78 -23.55 -15.00
N VAL A 300 -24.75 -22.87 -13.82
CA VAL A 300 -25.52 -23.33 -12.67
C VAL A 300 -26.39 -22.21 -12.13
N LYS A 301 -27.61 -22.12 -12.64
CA LYS A 301 -28.71 -21.45 -11.95
C LYS A 301 -28.89 -22.15 -10.59
N ASN A 302 -28.86 -21.36 -9.52
CA ASN A 302 -29.23 -21.70 -8.15
C ASN A 302 -28.23 -22.53 -7.31
N LEU A 303 -27.27 -21.85 -6.68
CA LEU A 303 -26.84 -22.24 -5.34
C LEU A 303 -26.91 -21.01 -4.45
N ILE A 304 -28.01 -20.95 -3.71
CA ILE A 304 -28.24 -20.02 -2.59
C ILE A 304 -27.22 -20.38 -1.52
N PHE A 305 -26.36 -19.44 -1.16
CA PHE A 305 -25.55 -19.54 0.06
C PHE A 305 -26.49 -19.29 1.25
N PRO A 306 -26.57 -20.19 2.25
CA PRO A 306 -27.13 -19.79 3.53
C PRO A 306 -26.17 -18.81 4.20
N ASN A 307 -26.74 -17.71 4.71
CA ASN A 307 -26.09 -16.67 5.51
C ASN A 307 -25.42 -17.24 6.77
#